data_7822b6b65e45d2115ec9bc490bd0beb3
#
_entry.id   7822b6b65e45d2115ec9bc490bd0beb3
#
_cell.length_a   1.000
_cell.length_b   1.000
_cell.length_c   1.000
_cell.angle_alpha   90.00
_cell.angle_beta   90.00
_cell.angle_gamma   90.00
#
_symmetry.space_group_name_H-M   'P 1'
#
loop_
_entity.id
_entity.type
_entity.pdbx_description
1 polymer ?
#
loop_
_entity_poly.entity_id
_entity_poly.type
_entity_poly.pdbx_seq_one_letter_code
_entity_poly.pdbx_strand_id
1 'polypeptide(L)'
;MGRLHFGKVRIQPLLNLFPQVAWHRSESTLVDGTLEFTAADQGRFLLQGVLDVRGIGVDLRPIADTPVAADAGLDVRALWDGRALEVERGRFRSGSASIEWSGRLGWAEGRAFADVAMRLPPTPCHDVLHAVPESLLGEFSRFGLEGTMAASLRLQFHAERPEATELEVEVSDDCRFREAPYAANLDQFRTVFHHRVPGGNGETLTFESGPGSAHWTSLSRVSPFLVHAVLAHEDGTLFRHSGFAPDALEVALAGNLAEGRFAAGASTISMQLARNLFLSRDKTLARKLQEVVLTWWLEKRLTKDDILELYLNLIEFGPGTYGVGPAARHYFGRTPETLSPAESAFLAVVLPSPSVYHRQYARGRLSPSTLDRMEHLLRHMAARGRIDDEALVHGLGELAALRFHDGFAPMPARRDFMGTAAPLPIRAEIRPLDSSLPSKR
;
A
#
# COMPACT_ATOMS: atom_id res chain seq x y z
N MET A 1 34.84 0.75 30.45
CA MET A 1 34.77 -0.17 29.30
C MET A 1 34.02 -1.41 29.77
N GLY A 2 32.93 -1.76 29.08
CA GLY A 2 32.16 -3.00 29.34
C GLY A 2 32.03 -3.77 28.03
N ARG A 3 32.13 -5.08 28.11
CA ARG A 3 31.93 -5.98 26.97
C ARG A 3 30.92 -7.04 27.36
N LEU A 4 29.89 -7.20 26.54
CA LEU A 4 28.91 -8.29 26.61
C LEU A 4 29.17 -9.24 25.45
N HIS A 5 29.41 -10.49 25.79
CA HIS A 5 29.58 -11.55 24.79
C HIS A 5 28.41 -12.53 24.88
N PHE A 6 27.76 -12.77 23.74
CA PHE A 6 26.66 -13.69 23.60
C PHE A 6 27.15 -14.89 22.77
N GLY A 7 27.31 -16.04 23.40
CA GLY A 7 27.70 -17.28 22.71
C GLY A 7 26.50 -18.20 22.56
N LYS A 8 25.65 -17.99 21.53
CA LYS A 8 24.41 -18.74 21.31
C LYS A 8 23.50 -18.76 22.53
N VAL A 9 23.33 -17.62 23.17
CA VAL A 9 22.54 -17.47 24.38
C VAL A 9 21.05 -17.46 24.00
N ARG A 10 20.25 -18.23 24.77
CA ARG A 10 18.80 -18.12 24.73
C ARG A 10 18.38 -16.85 25.44
N ILE A 11 17.69 -15.95 24.73
CA ILE A 11 17.32 -14.63 25.27
C ILE A 11 15.92 -14.58 25.88
N GLN A 12 15.23 -15.70 25.98
CA GLN A 12 13.88 -15.75 26.59
C GLN A 12 13.76 -14.98 27.90
N PRO A 13 14.69 -15.06 28.88
CA PRO A 13 14.59 -14.27 30.08
C PRO A 13 14.58 -12.76 29.86
N LEU A 14 15.31 -12.27 28.82
CA LEU A 14 15.32 -10.86 28.46
C LEU A 14 14.05 -10.45 27.73
N LEU A 15 13.50 -11.32 26.88
CA LEU A 15 12.22 -11.08 26.18
C LEU A 15 11.05 -10.96 27.17
N ASN A 16 11.11 -11.68 28.28
CA ASN A 16 10.11 -11.60 29.35
C ASN A 16 10.06 -10.22 30.05
N LEU A 17 11.07 -9.36 29.86
CA LEU A 17 11.03 -7.97 30.31
C LEU A 17 10.04 -7.11 29.48
N PHE A 18 9.59 -7.61 28.34
CA PHE A 18 8.61 -6.96 27.47
C PHE A 18 7.33 -7.80 27.33
N PRO A 19 6.57 -7.98 28.43
CA PRO A 19 5.43 -8.89 28.48
C PRO A 19 4.26 -8.46 27.56
N GLN A 20 4.24 -7.19 27.10
CA GLN A 20 3.27 -6.67 26.15
C GLN A 20 3.47 -7.23 24.73
N VAL A 21 4.63 -7.82 24.46
CA VAL A 21 4.93 -8.46 23.17
C VAL A 21 4.78 -9.97 23.32
N ALA A 22 3.88 -10.57 22.54
CA ALA A 22 3.72 -12.02 22.50
C ALA A 22 4.87 -12.64 21.70
N TRP A 23 5.91 -13.07 22.42
CA TRP A 23 7.08 -13.72 21.83
C TRP A 23 6.76 -15.17 21.46
N HIS A 24 6.71 -15.44 20.17
CA HIS A 24 6.49 -16.77 19.63
C HIS A 24 7.84 -17.49 19.46
N ARG A 25 7.93 -18.76 19.88
CA ARG A 25 9.18 -19.56 19.84
C ARG A 25 10.37 -18.93 20.57
N SER A 26 10.12 -18.13 21.60
CA SER A 26 11.19 -17.49 22.39
C SER A 26 12.19 -18.48 22.96
N GLU A 27 11.77 -19.71 23.25
CA GLU A 27 12.65 -20.79 23.74
C GLU A 27 13.73 -21.22 22.75
N SER A 28 13.47 -21.05 21.43
CA SER A 28 14.41 -21.38 20.36
C SER A 28 15.20 -20.17 19.86
N THR A 29 14.90 -18.96 20.35
CA THR A 29 15.61 -17.74 19.92
C THR A 29 17.03 -17.75 20.48
N LEU A 30 18.00 -17.71 19.59
CA LEU A 30 19.43 -17.68 19.91
C LEU A 30 20.03 -16.35 19.50
N VAL A 31 20.81 -15.76 20.39
CA VAL A 31 21.65 -14.59 20.07
C VAL A 31 23.11 -14.97 20.17
N ASP A 32 23.86 -14.61 19.15
CA ASP A 32 25.29 -14.77 19.07
C ASP A 32 25.92 -13.40 18.72
N GLY A 33 27.05 -13.08 19.33
CA GLY A 33 27.73 -11.83 19.01
C GLY A 33 28.38 -11.14 20.19
N THR A 34 28.78 -9.91 19.96
CA THR A 34 29.46 -9.09 20.98
C THR A 34 28.98 -7.65 20.90
N LEU A 35 28.70 -7.06 22.07
CA LEU A 35 28.47 -5.64 22.25
C LEU A 35 29.50 -5.06 23.22
N GLU A 36 30.14 -3.99 22.82
CA GLU A 36 31.13 -3.25 23.61
C GLU A 36 30.59 -1.86 23.93
N PHE A 37 30.73 -1.47 25.20
CA PHE A 37 30.38 -0.16 25.70
C PHE A 37 31.62 0.51 26.25
N THR A 38 31.96 1.67 25.73
CA THR A 38 33.15 2.41 26.17
C THR A 38 32.77 3.87 26.40
N ALA A 39 33.18 4.42 27.55
CA ALA A 39 33.08 5.85 27.77
C ALA A 39 33.94 6.57 26.72
N ALA A 40 33.35 7.49 26.03
CA ALA A 40 33.99 8.40 25.08
C ALA A 40 34.13 9.80 25.68
N ASP A 41 34.81 10.70 24.97
CA ASP A 41 34.99 12.06 25.41
C ASP A 41 33.65 12.82 25.58
N GLN A 42 33.63 13.82 26.44
CA GLN A 42 32.48 14.69 26.69
C GLN A 42 31.25 13.99 27.29
N GLY A 43 31.44 12.90 28.06
CA GLY A 43 30.35 12.16 28.72
C GLY A 43 29.48 11.32 27.77
N ARG A 44 29.97 11.09 26.54
CA ARG A 44 29.34 10.19 25.58
C ARG A 44 29.74 8.73 25.83
N PHE A 45 28.93 7.82 25.31
CA PHE A 45 29.18 6.38 25.33
C PHE A 45 29.24 5.85 23.90
N LEU A 46 30.34 5.19 23.57
CA LEU A 46 30.48 4.44 22.33
C LEU A 46 29.86 3.06 22.52
N LEU A 47 28.93 2.71 21.67
CA LEU A 47 28.35 1.38 21.49
C LEU A 47 28.88 0.82 20.17
N GLN A 48 29.51 -0.35 20.19
CA GLN A 48 29.86 -1.04 18.96
C GLN A 48 29.70 -2.55 19.11
N GLY A 49 29.35 -3.22 18.01
CA GLY A 49 29.30 -4.68 18.03
C GLY A 49 28.52 -5.29 16.90
N VAL A 50 28.53 -6.61 16.90
CA VAL A 50 27.81 -7.44 15.94
C VAL A 50 26.93 -8.41 16.72
N LEU A 51 25.67 -8.49 16.32
CA LEU A 51 24.68 -9.42 16.86
C LEU A 51 24.04 -10.19 15.72
N ASP A 52 23.93 -11.50 15.87
CA ASP A 52 23.12 -12.38 15.05
C ASP A 52 22.02 -12.98 15.90
N VAL A 53 20.77 -12.77 15.51
CA VAL A 53 19.59 -13.29 16.17
C VAL A 53 18.95 -14.32 15.24
N ARG A 54 18.74 -15.53 15.74
CA ARG A 54 18.12 -16.62 14.98
C ARG A 54 16.83 -17.08 15.65
N GLY A 55 15.82 -17.29 14.82
CA GLY A 55 14.53 -17.80 15.27
C GLY A 55 13.78 -16.85 16.19
N ILE A 56 13.98 -15.53 16.06
CA ILE A 56 13.12 -14.59 16.78
C ILE A 56 11.71 -14.71 16.21
N GLY A 57 10.74 -14.92 17.11
CA GLY A 57 9.34 -15.04 16.70
C GLY A 57 8.48 -14.05 17.47
N VAL A 58 7.58 -13.39 16.74
CA VAL A 58 6.66 -12.39 17.29
C VAL A 58 5.25 -12.72 16.83
N ASP A 59 4.30 -12.71 17.77
CA ASP A 59 2.88 -12.86 17.52
C ASP A 59 2.16 -11.55 17.90
N LEU A 60 2.08 -10.64 16.95
CA LEU A 60 1.45 -9.33 17.12
C LEU A 60 0.52 -9.05 15.92
N ARG A 61 -0.79 -8.96 16.18
CA ARG A 61 -1.80 -8.67 15.16
C ARG A 61 -1.51 -7.45 14.29
N PRO A 62 -0.94 -6.33 14.77
CA PRO A 62 -0.53 -5.22 13.91
C PRO A 62 0.55 -5.60 12.90
N ILE A 63 1.32 -6.65 13.16
CA ILE A 63 2.37 -7.13 12.26
C ILE A 63 1.79 -8.14 11.26
N ALA A 64 1.16 -9.19 11.75
CA ALA A 64 0.56 -10.24 10.92
C ALA A 64 -0.53 -10.99 11.69
N ASP A 65 -1.42 -11.70 10.96
CA ASP A 65 -2.44 -12.59 11.54
C ASP A 65 -1.87 -13.95 11.97
N THR A 66 -0.65 -14.23 11.59
CA THR A 66 0.10 -15.45 11.96
C THR A 66 1.43 -15.06 12.60
N PRO A 67 1.99 -15.90 13.49
CA PRO A 67 3.29 -15.63 14.08
C PRO A 67 4.38 -15.44 13.02
N VAL A 68 5.17 -14.39 13.16
CA VAL A 68 6.29 -14.07 12.27
C VAL A 68 7.57 -14.58 12.91
N ALA A 69 8.32 -15.39 12.15
CA ALA A 69 9.65 -15.83 12.55
C ALA A 69 10.70 -15.28 11.57
N ALA A 70 11.80 -14.77 12.08
CA ALA A 70 12.87 -14.19 11.27
C ALA A 70 14.24 -14.43 11.91
N ASP A 71 15.25 -14.46 11.05
CA ASP A 71 16.65 -14.34 11.41
C ASP A 71 17.11 -12.93 11.02
N ALA A 72 17.90 -12.29 11.89
CA ALA A 72 18.40 -10.94 11.65
C ALA A 72 19.82 -10.78 12.18
N GLY A 73 20.61 -9.97 11.48
CA GLY A 73 21.94 -9.55 11.92
C GLY A 73 22.01 -8.04 12.06
N LEU A 74 22.71 -7.57 13.07
CA LEU A 74 22.98 -6.16 13.32
C LEU A 74 24.48 -5.96 13.52
N ASP A 75 25.10 -5.09 12.74
CA ASP A 75 26.43 -4.55 12.97
C ASP A 75 26.26 -3.04 13.22
N VAL A 76 26.73 -2.53 14.33
CA VAL A 76 26.49 -1.14 14.71
C VAL A 76 27.72 -0.54 15.39
N ARG A 77 28.00 0.73 15.03
CA ARG A 77 28.88 1.62 15.77
C ARG A 77 28.19 2.96 15.95
N ALA A 78 27.93 3.31 17.19
CA ALA A 78 27.13 4.49 17.52
C ALA A 78 27.63 5.18 18.80
N LEU A 79 27.41 6.48 18.89
CA LEU A 79 27.67 7.30 20.06
C LEU A 79 26.35 7.70 20.70
N TRP A 80 26.25 7.55 22.01
CA TRP A 80 25.12 7.99 22.80
C TRP A 80 25.54 9.12 23.75
N ASP A 81 24.86 10.27 23.70
CA ASP A 81 25.13 11.46 24.54
C ASP A 81 24.11 11.68 25.66
N GLY A 82 23.24 10.71 25.94
CA GLY A 82 22.15 10.79 26.91
C GLY A 82 20.84 11.34 26.32
N ARG A 83 20.84 11.91 25.11
CA ARG A 83 19.67 12.48 24.42
C ARG A 83 19.55 11.98 22.98
N ALA A 84 20.66 11.79 22.32
CA ALA A 84 20.72 11.38 20.92
C ALA A 84 21.64 10.18 20.72
N LEU A 85 21.25 9.33 19.80
CA LEU A 85 22.07 8.25 19.25
C LEU A 85 22.59 8.73 17.88
N GLU A 86 23.91 8.86 17.77
CA GLU A 86 24.60 9.13 16.53
C GLU A 86 25.19 7.81 16.01
N VAL A 87 24.58 7.27 14.97
CA VAL A 87 25.04 6.03 14.32
C VAL A 87 26.03 6.41 13.22
N GLU A 88 27.30 6.15 13.49
CA GLU A 88 28.38 6.36 12.52
C GLU A 88 28.27 5.34 11.38
N ARG A 89 27.96 4.09 11.73
CA ARG A 89 27.75 2.98 10.82
C ARG A 89 26.83 1.94 11.44
N GLY A 90 25.77 1.63 10.71
CA GLY A 90 24.87 0.51 11.01
C GLY A 90 24.71 -0.37 9.77
N ARG A 91 24.59 -1.67 9.96
CA ARG A 91 24.22 -2.64 8.94
C ARG A 91 23.23 -3.63 9.53
N PHE A 92 22.06 -3.66 8.94
CA PHE A 92 21.03 -4.66 9.24
C PHE A 92 21.05 -5.72 8.14
N ARG A 93 21.02 -7.00 8.51
CA ARG A 93 21.02 -8.15 7.60
C ARG A 93 19.78 -8.99 7.80
N SER A 94 19.14 -9.42 6.70
CA SER A 94 18.09 -10.40 6.68
C SER A 94 18.25 -11.28 5.45
N GLY A 95 18.36 -12.59 5.62
CA GLY A 95 18.74 -13.48 4.52
C GLY A 95 20.07 -13.06 3.88
N SER A 96 20.08 -12.96 2.56
CA SER A 96 21.24 -12.51 1.77
C SER A 96 21.31 -11.00 1.55
N ALA A 97 20.27 -10.25 1.94
CA ALA A 97 20.24 -8.80 1.79
C ALA A 97 20.75 -8.06 3.03
N SER A 98 21.28 -6.88 2.82
CA SER A 98 21.69 -5.99 3.91
C SER A 98 21.37 -4.54 3.61
N ILE A 99 20.95 -3.81 4.63
CA ILE A 99 20.71 -2.37 4.59
C ILE A 99 21.78 -1.69 5.45
N GLU A 100 22.52 -0.78 4.84
CA GLU A 100 23.44 0.11 5.54
C GLU A 100 22.69 1.35 6.00
N TRP A 101 23.00 1.85 7.18
CA TRP A 101 22.40 3.05 7.71
C TRP A 101 23.34 3.84 8.59
N SER A 102 23.13 5.16 8.61
CA SER A 102 23.84 6.10 9.46
C SER A 102 22.95 7.28 9.76
N GLY A 103 23.30 8.07 10.78
CA GLY A 103 22.53 9.26 11.08
C GLY A 103 22.39 9.52 12.57
N ARG A 104 21.55 10.48 12.91
CA ARG A 104 21.32 10.93 14.28
C ARG A 104 19.83 10.91 14.58
N LEU A 105 19.46 10.31 15.70
CA LEU A 105 18.08 10.24 16.17
C LEU A 105 18.02 10.45 17.67
N GLY A 106 16.96 11.08 18.16
CA GLY A 106 16.87 11.37 19.60
C GLY A 106 15.76 12.35 19.95
N TRP A 107 15.96 13.02 21.06
CA TRP A 107 15.03 14.00 21.59
C TRP A 107 15.77 15.32 21.89
N ALA A 108 15.28 16.41 21.32
CA ALA A 108 15.68 17.78 21.63
C ALA A 108 14.51 18.46 22.35
N GLU A 109 14.74 19.00 23.55
CA GLU A 109 13.70 19.66 24.38
C GLU A 109 12.42 18.82 24.58
N GLY A 110 12.58 17.51 24.69
CA GLY A 110 11.47 16.55 24.85
C GLY A 110 10.72 16.20 23.56
N ARG A 111 11.19 16.69 22.40
CA ARG A 111 10.60 16.42 21.08
C ARG A 111 11.54 15.58 20.23
N ALA A 112 10.96 14.63 19.50
CA ALA A 112 11.72 13.70 18.65
C ALA A 112 12.32 14.40 17.44
N PHE A 113 13.50 13.96 17.04
CA PHE A 113 14.12 14.29 15.76
C PHE A 113 14.81 13.06 15.17
N ALA A 114 14.95 13.06 13.85
CA ALA A 114 15.71 12.05 13.09
C ALA A 114 16.35 12.70 11.85
N ASP A 115 17.63 12.45 11.65
CA ASP A 115 18.36 12.69 10.38
C ASP A 115 19.05 11.37 10.07
N VAL A 116 18.43 10.56 9.20
CA VAL A 116 18.84 9.16 8.95
C VAL A 116 18.98 8.95 7.47
N ALA A 117 20.10 8.37 7.08
CA ALA A 117 20.36 7.87 5.73
C ALA A 117 20.40 6.35 5.76
N MET A 118 19.70 5.71 4.82
CA MET A 118 19.67 4.26 4.63
C MET A 118 20.03 3.94 3.20
N ARG A 119 20.73 2.83 2.99
CA ARG A 119 21.14 2.37 1.67
C ARG A 119 21.02 0.85 1.56
N LEU A 120 20.33 0.40 0.53
CA LEU A 120 20.43 -0.94 0.00
C LEU A 120 21.50 -0.93 -1.11
N PRO A 121 22.68 -1.54 -0.93
CA PRO A 121 23.65 -1.66 -2.02
C PRO A 121 23.08 -2.51 -3.16
N PRO A 122 23.69 -2.50 -4.36
CA PRO A 122 23.26 -3.37 -5.44
C PRO A 122 23.13 -4.82 -4.97
N THR A 123 21.89 -5.31 -4.94
CA THR A 123 21.50 -6.61 -4.36
C THR A 123 20.63 -7.34 -5.38
N PRO A 124 20.81 -8.66 -5.59
CA PRO A 124 19.90 -9.44 -6.44
C PRO A 124 18.45 -9.25 -6.02
N CYS A 125 17.55 -9.03 -6.97
CA CYS A 125 16.13 -8.80 -6.70
C CYS A 125 15.48 -9.97 -5.95
N HIS A 126 15.91 -11.20 -6.26
CA HIS A 126 15.54 -12.40 -5.53
C HIS A 126 15.88 -12.29 -4.03
N ASP A 127 17.09 -11.84 -3.72
CA ASP A 127 17.55 -11.73 -2.33
C ASP A 127 16.81 -10.63 -1.57
N VAL A 128 16.45 -9.53 -2.24
CA VAL A 128 15.63 -8.46 -1.66
C VAL A 128 14.25 -8.99 -1.26
N LEU A 129 13.60 -9.77 -2.13
CA LEU A 129 12.31 -10.37 -1.82
C LEU A 129 12.41 -11.35 -0.64
N HIS A 130 13.43 -12.22 -0.64
CA HIS A 130 13.63 -13.25 0.38
C HIS A 130 14.23 -12.72 1.69
N ALA A 131 14.66 -11.45 1.72
CA ALA A 131 15.01 -10.77 2.97
C ALA A 131 13.77 -10.49 3.84
N VAL A 132 12.58 -10.42 3.22
CA VAL A 132 11.32 -10.31 3.94
C VAL A 132 10.86 -11.72 4.36
N PRO A 133 10.57 -11.96 5.64
CA PRO A 133 10.10 -13.27 6.11
C PRO A 133 8.90 -13.77 5.32
N GLU A 134 8.91 -15.06 4.95
CA GLU A 134 7.82 -15.68 4.18
C GLU A 134 6.45 -15.53 4.86
N SER A 135 6.41 -15.56 6.20
CA SER A 135 5.20 -15.35 6.99
C SER A 135 4.56 -13.96 6.79
N LEU A 136 5.33 -12.96 6.34
CA LEU A 136 4.82 -11.63 6.01
C LEU A 136 4.34 -11.54 4.56
N LEU A 137 4.98 -12.23 3.64
CA LEU A 137 4.62 -12.20 2.21
C LEU A 137 3.61 -13.27 1.82
N GLY A 138 3.49 -14.36 2.60
CA GLY A 138 2.66 -15.50 2.25
C GLY A 138 3.08 -16.09 0.90
N GLU A 139 2.11 -16.40 0.06
CA GLU A 139 2.37 -16.97 -1.27
C GLU A 139 3.11 -16.03 -2.23
N PHE A 140 3.12 -14.71 -1.97
CA PHE A 140 3.85 -13.74 -2.80
C PHE A 140 5.37 -13.78 -2.58
N SER A 141 5.86 -14.49 -1.57
CA SER A 141 7.30 -14.84 -1.45
C SER A 141 7.80 -15.70 -2.62
N ARG A 142 6.89 -16.37 -3.35
CA ARG A 142 7.20 -17.27 -4.45
C ARG A 142 7.36 -16.62 -5.81
N PHE A 143 7.35 -15.28 -5.89
CA PHE A 143 7.72 -14.62 -7.14
C PHE A 143 9.15 -14.96 -7.53
N GLY A 144 9.32 -15.45 -8.75
CA GLY A 144 10.64 -15.61 -9.36
C GLY A 144 11.14 -14.28 -9.90
N LEU A 145 12.25 -13.78 -9.36
CA LEU A 145 12.85 -12.49 -9.72
C LEU A 145 14.29 -12.67 -10.22
N GLU A 146 14.64 -11.96 -11.28
CA GLU A 146 16.02 -11.78 -11.77
C GLU A 146 16.35 -10.30 -11.81
N GLY A 147 17.65 -9.99 -11.91
CA GLY A 147 18.17 -8.63 -11.95
C GLY A 147 18.67 -8.16 -10.61
N THR A 148 18.94 -6.88 -10.51
CA THR A 148 19.56 -6.22 -9.36
C THR A 148 18.76 -4.98 -8.98
N MET A 149 18.69 -4.71 -7.68
CA MET A 149 18.08 -3.50 -7.12
C MET A 149 19.05 -2.80 -6.19
N ALA A 150 19.04 -1.49 -6.24
CA ALA A 150 19.69 -0.62 -5.25
C ALA A 150 18.71 0.46 -4.83
N ALA A 151 18.76 0.88 -3.58
CA ALA A 151 17.92 1.95 -3.08
C ALA A 151 18.66 2.82 -2.06
N SER A 152 18.30 4.09 -2.00
CA SER A 152 18.69 5.00 -0.93
C SER A 152 17.46 5.73 -0.37
N LEU A 153 17.51 6.00 0.93
CA LEU A 153 16.52 6.79 1.62
C LEU A 153 17.24 7.77 2.54
N ARG A 154 16.84 9.03 2.51
CA ARG A 154 17.22 10.05 3.47
C ARG A 154 15.98 10.65 4.09
N LEU A 155 15.92 10.67 5.41
CA LEU A 155 14.85 11.27 6.18
C LEU A 155 15.42 12.33 7.11
N GLN A 156 14.93 13.55 6.99
CA GLN A 156 15.14 14.62 7.98
C GLN A 156 13.79 14.97 8.59
N PHE A 157 13.68 14.81 9.89
CA PHE A 157 12.46 15.05 10.63
C PHE A 157 12.75 15.77 11.95
N HIS A 158 11.95 16.79 12.25
CA HIS A 158 11.93 17.48 13.52
C HIS A 158 10.48 17.68 14.00
N ALA A 159 10.13 17.13 15.14
CA ALA A 159 8.76 17.24 15.68
C ALA A 159 8.33 18.66 16.01
N GLU A 160 9.26 19.62 16.07
CA GLU A 160 8.96 21.06 16.22
C GLU A 160 8.51 21.72 14.91
N ARG A 161 8.94 21.19 13.78
CA ARG A 161 8.65 21.70 12.43
C ARG A 161 8.35 20.54 11.49
N PRO A 162 7.23 19.84 11.72
CA PRO A 162 6.88 18.67 10.90
C PRO A 162 6.67 19.02 9.42
N GLU A 163 6.31 20.28 9.12
CA GLU A 163 6.19 20.81 7.76
C GLU A 163 7.53 20.94 7.02
N ALA A 164 8.65 20.93 7.75
CA ALA A 164 10.00 20.91 7.18
C ALA A 164 10.59 19.50 7.11
N THR A 165 9.76 18.47 7.15
CA THR A 165 10.19 17.08 6.93
C THR A 165 10.65 16.93 5.48
N GLU A 166 11.83 16.37 5.29
CA GLU A 166 12.38 16.04 3.98
C GLU A 166 12.54 14.52 3.88
N LEU A 167 12.01 13.94 2.82
CA LEU A 167 12.14 12.52 2.51
C LEU A 167 12.61 12.36 1.07
N GLU A 168 13.84 11.95 0.90
CA GLU A 168 14.41 11.59 -0.40
C GLU A 168 14.43 10.08 -0.51
N VAL A 169 13.88 9.53 -1.60
CA VAL A 169 13.91 8.10 -1.91
C VAL A 169 14.34 7.93 -3.35
N GLU A 170 15.42 7.19 -3.54
CA GLU A 170 15.89 6.79 -4.86
C GLU A 170 15.88 5.26 -4.96
N VAL A 171 15.35 4.75 -6.05
CA VAL A 171 15.37 3.32 -6.38
C VAL A 171 15.84 3.15 -7.80
N SER A 172 16.82 2.28 -7.96
CA SER A 172 17.34 1.85 -9.26
C SER A 172 17.22 0.34 -9.35
N ASP A 173 16.48 -0.16 -10.32
CA ASP A 173 16.31 -1.60 -10.53
C ASP A 173 16.22 -1.97 -12.01
N ASP A 174 16.77 -3.15 -12.34
CA ASP A 174 16.52 -3.86 -13.59
C ASP A 174 15.78 -5.19 -13.36
N CYS A 175 15.09 -5.28 -12.23
CA CYS A 175 14.35 -6.47 -11.81
C CYS A 175 13.29 -6.89 -12.83
N ARG A 176 13.23 -8.20 -13.07
CA ARG A 176 12.27 -8.84 -13.97
C ARG A 176 11.58 -9.99 -13.28
N PHE A 177 10.28 -9.97 -13.27
CA PHE A 177 9.48 -11.09 -12.81
C PHE A 177 9.46 -12.19 -13.87
N ARG A 178 9.96 -13.37 -13.56
CA ARG A 178 9.98 -14.56 -14.42
C ARG A 178 8.78 -15.45 -14.14
N GLU A 179 8.48 -15.63 -12.87
CA GLU A 179 7.40 -16.47 -12.40
C GLU A 179 6.52 -15.68 -11.45
N ALA A 180 5.22 -15.93 -11.51
CA ALA A 180 4.25 -15.36 -10.59
C ALA A 180 3.49 -16.51 -9.91
N PRO A 181 3.21 -16.40 -8.59
CA PRO A 181 2.33 -17.33 -7.93
C PRO A 181 0.93 -17.29 -8.54
N TYR A 182 0.20 -18.40 -8.48
CA TYR A 182 -1.14 -18.50 -9.06
C TYR A 182 -2.10 -17.40 -8.59
N ALA A 183 -2.01 -17.00 -7.31
CA ALA A 183 -2.82 -15.92 -6.76
C ALA A 183 -2.55 -14.56 -7.41
N ALA A 184 -1.38 -14.35 -8.01
CA ALA A 184 -1.02 -13.11 -8.71
C ALA A 184 -1.18 -13.20 -10.23
N ASN A 185 -1.95 -14.18 -10.74
CA ASN A 185 -2.16 -14.35 -12.18
C ASN A 185 -3.00 -13.19 -12.74
N LEU A 186 -2.40 -12.42 -13.68
CA LEU A 186 -3.05 -11.28 -14.35
C LEU A 186 -3.86 -11.67 -15.59
N ASP A 187 -3.61 -12.84 -16.18
CA ASP A 187 -4.30 -13.24 -17.41
C ASP A 187 -5.81 -13.44 -17.18
N GLN A 188 -6.22 -13.76 -15.94
CA GLN A 188 -7.63 -13.83 -15.57
C GLN A 188 -8.40 -12.53 -15.80
N PHE A 189 -7.72 -11.37 -15.79
CA PHE A 189 -8.36 -10.06 -15.95
C PHE A 189 -8.49 -9.61 -17.41
N ARG A 190 -7.98 -10.39 -18.36
CA ARG A 190 -8.08 -10.12 -19.79
C ARG A 190 -9.40 -10.57 -20.42
N THR A 191 -10.17 -11.35 -19.70
CA THR A 191 -11.48 -11.86 -20.11
C THR A 191 -12.48 -11.64 -18.98
N VAL A 192 -13.70 -12.11 -19.16
CA VAL A 192 -14.72 -12.10 -18.12
C VAL A 192 -14.28 -13.00 -16.94
N PHE A 193 -14.33 -12.46 -15.74
CA PHE A 193 -13.97 -13.12 -14.49
C PHE A 193 -14.96 -12.82 -13.36
N HIS A 194 -14.94 -13.64 -12.32
CA HIS A 194 -15.73 -13.42 -11.12
C HIS A 194 -14.88 -12.74 -10.04
N HIS A 195 -15.20 -11.50 -9.74
CA HIS A 195 -14.54 -10.75 -8.68
C HIS A 195 -15.24 -10.99 -7.35
N ARG A 196 -14.46 -11.36 -6.33
CA ARG A 196 -14.94 -11.62 -4.97
C ARG A 196 -14.55 -10.49 -4.05
N VAL A 197 -15.53 -9.95 -3.35
CA VAL A 197 -15.32 -8.83 -2.42
C VAL A 197 -16.03 -9.10 -1.10
N PRO A 198 -15.52 -8.58 0.02
CA PRO A 198 -16.21 -8.68 1.29
C PRO A 198 -17.54 -7.92 1.26
N GLY A 199 -18.61 -8.57 1.61
CA GLY A 199 -19.92 -7.97 1.83
C GLY A 199 -20.08 -7.35 3.23
N GLY A 200 -21.17 -6.60 3.44
CA GLY A 200 -21.38 -5.82 4.68
C GLY A 200 -21.56 -6.64 5.97
N ASN A 201 -21.91 -7.92 5.89
CA ASN A 201 -22.21 -8.78 7.04
C ASN A 201 -21.27 -9.98 7.17
N GLY A 202 -20.03 -9.86 6.67
CA GLY A 202 -19.09 -10.98 6.63
C GLY A 202 -19.35 -11.98 5.51
N GLU A 203 -20.34 -11.72 4.65
CA GLU A 203 -20.59 -12.49 3.44
C GLU A 203 -19.57 -12.10 2.34
N THR A 204 -19.30 -13.02 1.42
CA THR A 204 -18.52 -12.71 0.21
C THR A 204 -19.48 -12.42 -0.92
N LEU A 205 -19.41 -11.22 -1.48
CA LEU A 205 -20.12 -10.87 -2.70
C LEU A 205 -19.27 -11.30 -3.90
N THR A 206 -19.93 -11.84 -4.91
CA THR A 206 -19.28 -12.19 -6.18
C THR A 206 -20.02 -11.51 -7.31
N PHE A 207 -19.31 -10.82 -8.17
CA PHE A 207 -19.88 -10.21 -9.37
C PHE A 207 -19.01 -10.48 -10.58
N GLU A 208 -19.65 -10.55 -11.73
CA GLU A 208 -18.98 -10.72 -13.01
C GLU A 208 -18.39 -9.37 -13.46
N SER A 209 -17.13 -9.37 -13.85
CA SER A 209 -16.41 -8.22 -14.38
C SER A 209 -15.45 -8.67 -15.48
N GLY A 210 -14.74 -7.72 -16.07
CA GLY A 210 -13.76 -7.97 -17.12
C GLY A 210 -14.24 -7.61 -18.51
N PRO A 211 -13.30 -7.48 -19.47
CA PRO A 211 -13.62 -7.15 -20.84
C PRO A 211 -14.66 -8.09 -21.44
N GLY A 212 -15.74 -7.51 -21.99
CA GLY A 212 -16.87 -8.26 -22.53
C GLY A 212 -18.04 -8.51 -21.57
N SER A 213 -17.90 -8.23 -20.27
CA SER A 213 -19.02 -8.32 -19.33
C SER A 213 -19.92 -7.07 -19.43
N ALA A 214 -21.20 -7.20 -19.03
CA ALA A 214 -22.16 -6.09 -19.05
C ALA A 214 -21.83 -4.95 -18.06
N HIS A 215 -20.96 -5.21 -17.11
CA HIS A 215 -20.56 -4.26 -16.06
C HIS A 215 -19.23 -3.56 -16.37
N TRP A 216 -18.50 -4.05 -17.37
CA TRP A 216 -17.22 -3.47 -17.77
C TRP A 216 -17.39 -2.24 -18.64
N THR A 217 -16.58 -1.23 -18.39
CA THR A 217 -16.49 -0.04 -19.22
C THR A 217 -15.03 0.18 -19.61
N SER A 218 -14.71 0.11 -20.89
CA SER A 218 -13.36 0.44 -21.36
C SER A 218 -13.01 1.89 -21.02
N LEU A 219 -11.76 2.18 -20.75
CA LEU A 219 -11.29 3.52 -20.36
C LEU A 219 -11.69 4.58 -21.40
N SER A 220 -11.65 4.23 -22.68
CA SER A 220 -12.07 5.11 -23.78
C SER A 220 -13.57 5.49 -23.76
N ARG A 221 -14.38 4.75 -23.01
CA ARG A 221 -15.82 4.98 -22.81
C ARG A 221 -16.15 5.52 -21.41
N VAL A 222 -15.18 6.06 -20.72
CA VAL A 222 -15.37 6.79 -19.46
C VAL A 222 -15.24 8.29 -19.75
N SER A 223 -16.15 9.10 -19.20
CA SER A 223 -16.10 10.55 -19.30
C SER A 223 -14.71 11.08 -18.92
N PRO A 224 -14.06 11.92 -19.73
CA PRO A 224 -12.80 12.56 -19.39
C PRO A 224 -12.87 13.32 -18.05
N PHE A 225 -14.03 13.88 -17.72
CA PHE A 225 -14.26 14.56 -16.45
C PHE A 225 -14.07 13.59 -15.26
N LEU A 226 -14.57 12.35 -15.36
CA LEU A 226 -14.41 11.37 -14.31
C LEU A 226 -12.96 10.88 -14.22
N VAL A 227 -12.31 10.60 -15.33
CA VAL A 227 -10.89 10.22 -15.35
C VAL A 227 -10.06 11.30 -14.66
N HIS A 228 -10.25 12.56 -15.01
CA HIS A 228 -9.52 13.67 -14.41
C HIS A 228 -9.88 13.89 -12.93
N ALA A 229 -11.15 13.72 -12.56
CA ALA A 229 -11.58 13.84 -11.18
C ALA A 229 -10.96 12.76 -10.28
N VAL A 230 -10.95 11.50 -10.72
CA VAL A 230 -10.35 10.38 -9.99
C VAL A 230 -8.83 10.57 -9.87
N LEU A 231 -8.16 10.93 -10.95
CA LEU A 231 -6.73 11.23 -10.91
C LEU A 231 -6.42 12.38 -9.94
N ALA A 232 -7.15 13.50 -10.05
CA ALA A 232 -6.90 14.66 -9.20
C ALA A 232 -7.18 14.40 -7.72
N HIS A 233 -8.10 13.48 -7.41
CA HIS A 233 -8.51 13.15 -6.05
C HIS A 233 -7.65 12.07 -5.40
N GLU A 234 -7.31 11.01 -6.16
CA GLU A 234 -6.66 9.80 -5.62
C GLU A 234 -5.17 9.75 -5.93
N ASP A 235 -4.75 10.16 -7.14
CA ASP A 235 -3.36 10.00 -7.58
C ASP A 235 -3.03 10.93 -8.76
N GLY A 236 -2.80 12.19 -8.48
CA GLY A 236 -2.50 13.21 -9.51
C GLY A 236 -1.23 12.96 -10.31
N THR A 237 -0.42 12.03 -9.86
CA THR A 237 0.90 11.69 -10.44
C THR A 237 0.97 10.28 -11.01
N LEU A 238 -0.14 9.56 -11.16
CA LEU A 238 -0.20 8.17 -11.66
C LEU A 238 0.71 7.90 -12.85
N PHE A 239 0.69 8.79 -13.83
CA PHE A 239 1.48 8.65 -15.08
C PHE A 239 2.96 9.04 -14.94
N ARG A 240 3.41 9.48 -13.74
CA ARG A 240 4.78 9.96 -13.51
C ARG A 240 5.61 9.10 -12.55
N HIS A 241 4.96 8.17 -11.85
CA HIS A 241 5.65 7.26 -10.93
C HIS A 241 5.45 5.79 -11.33
N SER A 242 6.24 4.89 -10.75
CA SER A 242 6.18 3.44 -10.97
C SER A 242 5.54 2.73 -9.76
N GLY A 243 4.30 3.12 -9.44
CA GLY A 243 3.49 2.51 -8.39
C GLY A 243 3.56 3.20 -7.02
N PHE A 244 4.60 3.97 -6.76
CA PHE A 244 4.82 4.67 -5.50
C PHE A 244 5.07 6.15 -5.78
N ALA A 245 4.39 7.04 -5.05
CA ALA A 245 4.52 8.49 -5.19
C ALA A 245 5.35 9.04 -4.00
N PRO A 246 6.66 9.32 -4.18
CA PRO A 246 7.54 9.80 -3.11
C PRO A 246 7.02 11.08 -2.45
N ASP A 247 6.57 12.05 -3.24
CA ASP A 247 6.04 13.34 -2.74
C ASP A 247 4.81 13.13 -1.83
N ALA A 248 3.91 12.20 -2.21
CA ALA A 248 2.75 11.88 -1.40
C ALA A 248 3.13 11.14 -0.11
N LEU A 249 4.17 10.31 -0.16
CA LEU A 249 4.72 9.62 1.01
C LEU A 249 5.34 10.60 1.99
N GLU A 250 6.09 11.59 1.52
CA GLU A 250 6.69 12.66 2.32
C GLU A 250 5.62 13.47 3.07
N VAL A 251 4.61 13.97 2.34
CA VAL A 251 3.49 14.73 2.93
C VAL A 251 2.73 13.91 3.96
N ALA A 252 2.45 12.64 3.65
CA ALA A 252 1.75 11.74 4.57
C ALA A 252 2.60 11.44 5.82
N LEU A 253 3.91 11.24 5.66
CA LEU A 253 4.84 10.99 6.76
C LEU A 253 4.91 12.20 7.69
N ALA A 254 5.12 13.40 7.14
CA ALA A 254 5.17 14.64 7.89
C ALA A 254 3.89 14.86 8.72
N GLY A 255 2.71 14.70 8.09
CA GLY A 255 1.42 14.83 8.75
C GLY A 255 1.20 13.79 9.86
N ASN A 256 1.53 12.53 9.59
CA ASN A 256 1.37 11.44 10.56
C ASN A 256 2.31 11.59 11.78
N LEU A 257 3.54 12.04 11.54
CA LEU A 257 4.49 12.31 12.60
C LEU A 257 4.08 13.53 13.44
N ALA A 258 3.54 14.59 12.80
CA ALA A 258 3.02 15.76 13.48
C ALA A 258 1.84 15.44 14.40
N GLU A 259 0.92 14.58 13.93
CA GLU A 259 -0.28 14.19 14.68
C GLU A 259 -0.04 13.04 15.66
N GLY A 260 1.11 12.36 15.60
CA GLY A 260 1.40 11.16 16.39
C GLY A 260 0.46 9.98 16.09
N ARG A 261 -0.22 10.01 14.94
CA ARG A 261 -1.15 8.97 14.49
C ARG A 261 -1.16 8.86 12.97
N PHE A 262 -1.52 7.69 12.46
CA PHE A 262 -1.72 7.48 11.02
C PHE A 262 -3.03 8.17 10.56
N ALA A 263 -2.95 9.43 10.15
CA ALA A 263 -4.08 10.25 9.70
C ALA A 263 -4.16 10.35 8.17
N ALA A 264 -3.02 10.42 7.49
CA ALA A 264 -2.92 10.54 6.05
C ALA A 264 -2.33 9.27 5.43
N GLY A 265 -2.89 8.83 4.30
CA GLY A 265 -2.38 7.72 3.50
C GLY A 265 -1.68 8.23 2.24
N ALA A 266 -0.60 7.56 1.85
CA ALA A 266 0.12 7.81 0.59
C ALA A 266 -0.11 6.67 -0.42
N SER A 267 -1.30 6.07 -0.43
CA SER A 267 -1.60 4.94 -1.33
C SER A 267 -1.97 5.46 -2.71
N THR A 268 -1.23 5.05 -3.72
CA THR A 268 -1.50 5.34 -5.13
C THR A 268 -2.65 4.49 -5.67
N ILE A 269 -3.15 4.82 -6.87
CA ILE A 269 -4.15 4.00 -7.59
C ILE A 269 -3.62 2.58 -7.81
N SER A 270 -2.35 2.41 -8.16
CA SER A 270 -1.72 1.08 -8.34
C SER A 270 -1.72 0.27 -7.04
N MET A 271 -1.42 0.90 -5.90
CA MET A 271 -1.48 0.24 -4.59
C MET A 271 -2.91 -0.13 -4.20
N GLN A 272 -3.87 0.75 -4.46
CA GLN A 272 -5.29 0.48 -4.22
C GLN A 272 -5.79 -0.67 -5.09
N LEU A 273 -5.39 -0.72 -6.37
CA LEU A 273 -5.71 -1.81 -7.28
C LEU A 273 -5.13 -3.14 -6.79
N ALA A 274 -3.83 -3.18 -6.44
CA ALA A 274 -3.18 -4.36 -5.90
C ALA A 274 -3.94 -4.91 -4.68
N ARG A 275 -4.29 -4.04 -3.75
CA ARG A 275 -5.10 -4.40 -2.58
C ARG A 275 -6.46 -4.96 -2.96
N ASN A 276 -7.18 -4.33 -3.87
CA ASN A 276 -8.54 -4.73 -4.24
C ASN A 276 -8.59 -6.04 -5.04
N LEU A 277 -7.53 -6.33 -5.81
CA LEU A 277 -7.46 -7.56 -6.60
C LEU A 277 -7.05 -8.78 -5.80
N PHE A 278 -6.12 -8.64 -4.85
CA PHE A 278 -5.38 -9.77 -4.31
C PHE A 278 -5.41 -9.88 -2.78
N LEU A 279 -5.81 -8.84 -2.05
CA LEU A 279 -5.62 -8.80 -0.60
C LEU A 279 -6.93 -8.65 0.18
N SER A 280 -6.89 -9.10 1.43
CA SER A 280 -7.95 -8.86 2.40
C SER A 280 -7.98 -7.39 2.86
N ARG A 281 -9.00 -7.03 3.63
CA ARG A 281 -9.16 -5.68 4.22
C ARG A 281 -8.44 -5.53 5.58
N ASP A 282 -7.65 -6.51 5.99
CA ASP A 282 -6.94 -6.47 7.26
C ASP A 282 -5.90 -5.34 7.31
N LYS A 283 -5.69 -4.80 8.50
CA LYS A 283 -4.75 -3.68 8.70
C LYS A 283 -3.49 -4.18 9.39
N THR A 284 -2.69 -4.98 8.67
CA THR A 284 -1.43 -5.52 9.17
C THR A 284 -0.24 -5.03 8.34
N LEU A 285 0.97 -5.06 8.93
CA LEU A 285 2.21 -4.78 8.22
C LEU A 285 2.43 -5.81 7.09
N ALA A 286 2.15 -7.09 7.36
CA ALA A 286 2.24 -8.16 6.37
C ALA A 286 1.44 -7.83 5.10
N ARG A 287 0.15 -7.46 5.28
CA ARG A 287 -0.69 -7.05 4.15
C ARG A 287 -0.12 -5.83 3.41
N LYS A 288 0.49 -4.87 4.13
CA LYS A 288 1.09 -3.70 3.48
C LYS A 288 2.35 -4.06 2.68
N LEU A 289 3.16 -5.01 3.16
CA LEU A 289 4.31 -5.53 2.42
C LEU A 289 3.88 -6.32 1.17
N GLN A 290 2.83 -7.13 1.29
CA GLN A 290 2.23 -7.82 0.14
C GLN A 290 1.70 -6.81 -0.90
N GLU A 291 1.05 -5.75 -0.46
CA GLU A 291 0.58 -4.66 -1.32
C GLU A 291 1.74 -4.00 -2.09
N VAL A 292 2.90 -3.78 -1.45
CA VAL A 292 4.09 -3.24 -2.09
C VAL A 292 4.60 -4.17 -3.20
N VAL A 293 4.77 -5.46 -2.91
CA VAL A 293 5.26 -6.44 -3.90
C VAL A 293 4.29 -6.58 -5.07
N LEU A 294 2.99 -6.65 -4.80
CA LEU A 294 1.96 -6.74 -5.83
C LEU A 294 1.83 -5.46 -6.67
N THR A 295 2.00 -4.29 -6.06
CA THR A 295 2.04 -3.02 -6.79
C THR A 295 3.21 -3.00 -7.77
N TRP A 296 4.39 -3.39 -7.31
CA TRP A 296 5.56 -3.50 -8.17
C TRP A 296 5.33 -4.50 -9.32
N TRP A 297 4.71 -5.66 -9.03
CA TRP A 297 4.31 -6.64 -10.03
C TRP A 297 3.36 -6.04 -11.08
N LEU A 298 2.28 -5.36 -10.65
CA LEU A 298 1.32 -4.71 -11.56
C LEU A 298 2.01 -3.71 -12.48
N GLU A 299 2.84 -2.84 -11.95
CA GLU A 299 3.54 -1.78 -12.69
C GLU A 299 4.56 -2.32 -13.72
N LYS A 300 5.15 -3.49 -13.46
CA LYS A 300 6.04 -4.16 -14.42
C LYS A 300 5.29 -4.92 -15.53
N ARG A 301 4.00 -5.14 -15.39
CA ARG A 301 3.20 -6.01 -16.27
C ARG A 301 2.08 -5.30 -17.03
N LEU A 302 1.56 -4.22 -16.49
CA LEU A 302 0.43 -3.48 -17.03
C LEU A 302 0.86 -2.06 -17.42
N THR A 303 0.19 -1.52 -18.43
CA THR A 303 0.30 -0.08 -18.72
C THR A 303 -0.49 0.74 -17.70
N LYS A 304 -0.23 2.03 -17.62
CA LYS A 304 -1.01 2.93 -16.74
C LYS A 304 -2.48 2.98 -17.10
N ASP A 305 -2.79 2.88 -18.37
CA ASP A 305 -4.17 2.83 -18.87
C ASP A 305 -4.85 1.52 -18.43
N ASP A 306 -4.16 0.37 -18.50
CA ASP A 306 -4.69 -0.90 -18.01
C ASP A 306 -4.96 -0.83 -16.50
N ILE A 307 -4.03 -0.26 -15.72
CA ILE A 307 -4.17 -0.07 -14.28
C ILE A 307 -5.40 0.79 -13.96
N LEU A 308 -5.57 1.92 -14.67
CA LEU A 308 -6.69 2.84 -14.46
C LEU A 308 -8.01 2.21 -14.89
N GLU A 309 -8.04 1.48 -16.01
CA GLU A 309 -9.23 0.77 -16.50
C GLU A 309 -9.68 -0.30 -15.50
N LEU A 310 -8.74 -1.14 -15.03
CA LEU A 310 -9.01 -2.14 -13.99
C LEU A 310 -9.52 -1.48 -12.70
N TYR A 311 -8.85 -0.42 -12.26
CA TYR A 311 -9.22 0.31 -11.06
C TYR A 311 -10.66 0.82 -11.13
N LEU A 312 -11.01 1.55 -12.18
CA LEU A 312 -12.34 2.12 -12.37
C LEU A 312 -13.45 1.05 -12.46
N ASN A 313 -13.12 -0.15 -12.94
CA ASN A 313 -14.09 -1.23 -13.06
C ASN A 313 -14.22 -2.11 -11.81
N LEU A 314 -13.31 -2.00 -10.84
CA LEU A 314 -13.26 -2.91 -9.68
C LEU A 314 -13.42 -2.20 -8.34
N ILE A 315 -13.20 -0.88 -8.28
CA ILE A 315 -13.30 -0.14 -7.03
C ILE A 315 -14.76 -0.02 -6.55
N GLU A 316 -14.94 0.01 -5.24
CA GLU A 316 -16.24 0.22 -4.58
C GLU A 316 -16.62 1.71 -4.61
N PHE A 317 -17.77 2.04 -5.20
CA PHE A 317 -18.37 3.37 -5.19
C PHE A 317 -19.51 3.53 -4.19
N GLY A 318 -19.98 2.44 -3.60
CA GLY A 318 -21.06 2.39 -2.62
C GLY A 318 -21.29 0.96 -2.16
N PRO A 319 -22.04 0.73 -1.07
CA PRO A 319 -22.30 -0.61 -0.57
C PRO A 319 -22.85 -1.52 -1.67
N GLY A 320 -22.07 -2.54 -2.07
CA GLY A 320 -22.43 -3.48 -3.13
C GLY A 320 -22.38 -2.89 -4.55
N THR A 321 -21.85 -1.66 -4.73
CA THR A 321 -21.73 -0.99 -6.04
C THR A 321 -20.26 -0.94 -6.43
N TYR A 322 -19.85 -1.89 -7.26
CA TYR A 322 -18.47 -2.02 -7.74
C TYR A 322 -18.40 -1.67 -9.23
N GLY A 323 -17.40 -0.86 -9.58
CA GLY A 323 -17.14 -0.42 -10.94
C GLY A 323 -17.94 0.81 -11.37
N VAL A 324 -17.34 1.56 -12.29
CA VAL A 324 -17.83 2.85 -12.80
C VAL A 324 -19.17 2.73 -13.55
N GLY A 325 -19.36 1.64 -14.30
CA GLY A 325 -20.60 1.39 -15.02
C GLY A 325 -21.81 1.24 -14.11
N PRO A 326 -21.78 0.33 -13.14
CA PRO A 326 -22.80 0.23 -12.10
C PRO A 326 -22.98 1.52 -11.29
N ALA A 327 -21.90 2.21 -10.93
CA ALA A 327 -21.95 3.45 -10.16
C ALA A 327 -22.67 4.59 -10.89
N ALA A 328 -22.35 4.82 -12.17
CA ALA A 328 -23.00 5.84 -12.98
C ALA A 328 -24.51 5.59 -13.12
N ARG A 329 -24.89 4.34 -13.33
CA ARG A 329 -26.31 3.95 -13.37
C ARG A 329 -27.00 4.10 -12.02
N HIS A 330 -26.32 3.68 -10.94
CA HIS A 330 -26.87 3.72 -9.58
C HIS A 330 -27.15 5.14 -9.12
N TYR A 331 -26.17 6.02 -9.23
CA TYR A 331 -26.30 7.37 -8.69
C TYR A 331 -27.05 8.32 -9.63
N PHE A 332 -26.87 8.18 -10.95
CA PHE A 332 -27.32 9.19 -11.91
C PHE A 332 -28.22 8.65 -13.04
N GLY A 333 -28.42 7.33 -13.14
CA GLY A 333 -29.18 6.73 -14.24
C GLY A 333 -28.49 6.92 -15.62
N ARG A 334 -27.16 7.15 -15.61
CA ARG A 334 -26.36 7.48 -16.81
C ARG A 334 -25.36 6.39 -17.16
N THR A 335 -24.82 6.47 -18.35
CA THR A 335 -23.61 5.72 -18.75
C THR A 335 -22.36 6.49 -18.31
N PRO A 336 -21.23 5.81 -18.05
CA PRO A 336 -19.96 6.47 -17.68
C PRO A 336 -19.48 7.53 -18.67
N GLU A 337 -19.79 7.38 -19.95
CA GLU A 337 -19.42 8.32 -21.02
C GLU A 337 -20.08 9.70 -20.86
N THR A 338 -21.30 9.72 -20.33
CA THR A 338 -22.16 10.91 -20.29
C THR A 338 -22.16 11.64 -18.96
N LEU A 339 -21.28 11.22 -18.04
CA LEU A 339 -21.16 11.87 -16.73
C LEU A 339 -20.68 13.32 -16.88
N SER A 340 -21.38 14.23 -16.21
CA SER A 340 -21.04 15.64 -16.15
C SER A 340 -19.84 15.92 -15.24
N PRO A 341 -19.28 17.13 -15.21
CA PRO A 341 -18.23 17.51 -14.27
C PRO A 341 -18.63 17.32 -12.81
N ALA A 342 -19.86 17.70 -12.40
CA ALA A 342 -20.33 17.58 -11.03
C ALA A 342 -20.59 16.11 -10.63
N GLU A 343 -21.21 15.32 -11.52
CA GLU A 343 -21.43 13.88 -11.33
C GLU A 343 -20.09 13.14 -11.19
N SER A 344 -19.11 13.52 -12.01
CA SER A 344 -17.74 12.99 -11.96
C SER A 344 -17.02 13.34 -10.67
N ALA A 345 -17.15 14.59 -10.22
CA ALA A 345 -16.58 15.01 -8.94
C ALA A 345 -17.21 14.25 -7.76
N PHE A 346 -18.52 13.99 -7.78
CA PHE A 346 -19.18 13.16 -6.78
C PHE A 346 -18.58 11.75 -6.73
N LEU A 347 -18.50 11.07 -7.91
CA LEU A 347 -17.96 9.71 -7.96
C LEU A 347 -16.49 9.64 -7.51
N ALA A 348 -15.69 10.66 -7.75
CA ALA A 348 -14.33 10.70 -7.24
C ALA A 348 -14.30 10.90 -5.71
N VAL A 349 -15.10 11.83 -5.18
CA VAL A 349 -15.14 12.16 -3.74
C VAL A 349 -15.66 11.00 -2.88
N VAL A 350 -16.46 10.08 -3.42
CA VAL A 350 -16.97 8.93 -2.66
C VAL A 350 -15.92 7.84 -2.41
N LEU A 351 -14.85 7.75 -3.23
CA LEU A 351 -13.89 6.63 -3.22
C LEU A 351 -13.23 6.35 -1.86
N PRO A 352 -12.78 7.34 -1.07
CA PRO A 352 -12.15 7.08 0.22
C PRO A 352 -13.09 6.47 1.26
N SER A 353 -14.41 6.71 1.13
CA SER A 353 -15.39 6.27 2.12
C SER A 353 -16.78 6.02 1.51
N PRO A 354 -16.94 5.03 0.63
CA PRO A 354 -18.16 4.82 -0.14
C PRO A 354 -19.42 4.72 0.71
N SER A 355 -19.35 4.01 1.83
CA SER A 355 -20.51 3.85 2.73
C SER A 355 -20.96 5.15 3.40
N VAL A 356 -20.05 6.10 3.67
CA VAL A 356 -20.38 7.40 4.27
C VAL A 356 -21.17 8.25 3.29
N TYR A 357 -20.72 8.32 2.05
CA TYR A 357 -21.36 9.12 1.01
C TYR A 357 -22.66 8.48 0.52
N HIS A 358 -22.71 7.15 0.44
CA HIS A 358 -23.96 6.44 0.12
C HIS A 358 -25.08 6.74 1.11
N ARG A 359 -24.78 6.91 2.42
CA ARG A 359 -25.79 7.33 3.40
C ARG A 359 -26.32 8.74 3.14
N GLN A 360 -25.51 9.64 2.57
CA GLN A 360 -25.97 10.97 2.17
C GLN A 360 -26.89 10.90 0.94
N TYR A 361 -26.46 10.11 -0.06
CA TYR A 361 -27.29 9.78 -1.23
C TYR A 361 -28.64 9.20 -0.81
N ALA A 362 -28.68 8.20 0.06
CA ALA A 362 -29.92 7.57 0.53
C ALA A 362 -30.87 8.53 1.29
N ARG A 363 -30.32 9.65 1.82
CA ARG A 363 -31.11 10.74 2.42
C ARG A 363 -31.55 11.79 1.41
N GLY A 364 -31.23 11.64 0.15
CA GLY A 364 -31.57 12.56 -0.94
C GLY A 364 -30.83 13.91 -0.89
N ARG A 365 -29.78 14.04 -0.06
CA ARG A 365 -29.01 15.29 0.08
C ARG A 365 -27.58 15.07 0.50
N LEU A 366 -26.67 15.85 -0.07
CA LEU A 366 -25.27 15.92 0.33
C LEU A 366 -25.09 16.91 1.50
N SER A 367 -24.09 16.65 2.34
CA SER A 367 -23.70 17.60 3.38
C SER A 367 -22.96 18.79 2.76
N PRO A 368 -22.98 19.98 3.41
CA PRO A 368 -22.19 21.12 2.95
C PRO A 368 -20.72 20.77 2.75
N SER A 369 -20.11 20.02 3.69
CA SER A 369 -18.72 19.61 3.58
C SER A 369 -18.44 18.67 2.40
N THR A 370 -19.43 17.92 1.93
CA THR A 370 -19.29 17.10 0.70
C THR A 370 -19.34 17.99 -0.54
N LEU A 371 -20.26 18.95 -0.58
CA LEU A 371 -20.34 19.92 -1.66
C LEU A 371 -19.07 20.77 -1.75
N ASP A 372 -18.52 21.23 -0.61
CA ASP A 372 -17.28 21.97 -0.55
C ASP A 372 -16.09 21.17 -1.12
N ARG A 373 -16.02 19.85 -0.83
CA ARG A 373 -15.00 18.97 -1.41
C ARG A 373 -15.15 18.81 -2.91
N MET A 374 -16.36 18.65 -3.41
CA MET A 374 -16.63 18.56 -4.84
C MET A 374 -16.28 19.88 -5.56
N GLU A 375 -16.66 21.03 -4.98
CA GLU A 375 -16.28 22.34 -5.48
C GLU A 375 -14.77 22.52 -5.52
N HIS A 376 -14.09 22.19 -4.42
CA HIS A 376 -12.63 22.25 -4.34
C HIS A 376 -11.96 21.37 -5.42
N LEU A 377 -12.47 20.15 -5.65
CA LEU A 377 -11.97 19.25 -6.66
C LEU A 377 -12.13 19.84 -8.07
N LEU A 378 -13.31 20.39 -8.42
CA LEU A 378 -13.56 21.02 -9.70
C LEU A 378 -12.62 22.22 -9.95
N ARG A 379 -12.44 23.09 -8.93
CA ARG A 379 -11.49 24.21 -9.01
C ARG A 379 -10.04 23.73 -9.14
N HIS A 380 -9.68 22.67 -8.44
CA HIS A 380 -8.36 22.07 -8.56
C HIS A 380 -8.11 21.50 -9.96
N MET A 381 -9.10 20.83 -10.55
CA MET A 381 -9.02 20.32 -11.93
C MET A 381 -8.82 21.45 -12.94
N ALA A 382 -9.56 22.54 -12.79
CA ALA A 382 -9.41 23.72 -13.67
C ALA A 382 -8.04 24.39 -13.50
N ALA A 383 -7.59 24.61 -12.26
CA ALA A 383 -6.28 25.20 -11.98
C ALA A 383 -5.11 24.37 -12.54
N ARG A 384 -5.31 23.07 -12.75
CA ARG A 384 -4.35 22.15 -13.38
C ARG A 384 -4.57 21.95 -14.88
N GLY A 385 -5.50 22.69 -15.49
CA GLY A 385 -5.83 22.59 -16.93
C GLY A 385 -6.42 21.23 -17.33
N ARG A 386 -7.07 20.53 -16.38
CA ARG A 386 -7.74 19.24 -16.64
C ARG A 386 -9.17 19.40 -17.15
N ILE A 387 -9.78 20.52 -16.85
CA ILE A 387 -11.05 20.98 -17.41
C ILE A 387 -10.88 22.46 -17.78
N ASP A 388 -11.64 22.92 -18.75
CA ASP A 388 -11.69 24.34 -19.15
C ASP A 388 -12.65 25.15 -18.25
N ASP A 389 -12.67 26.46 -18.45
CA ASP A 389 -13.50 27.37 -17.66
C ASP A 389 -15.00 27.12 -17.90
N GLU A 390 -15.41 26.69 -19.11
CA GLU A 390 -16.79 26.35 -19.40
C GLU A 390 -17.25 25.14 -18.60
N ALA A 391 -16.48 24.06 -18.60
CA ALA A 391 -16.76 22.87 -17.80
C ALA A 391 -16.74 23.17 -16.28
N LEU A 392 -15.86 24.07 -15.82
CA LEU A 392 -15.84 24.50 -14.42
C LEU A 392 -17.13 25.24 -14.06
N VAL A 393 -17.53 26.24 -14.84
CA VAL A 393 -18.75 27.02 -14.59
C VAL A 393 -19.97 26.12 -14.64
N HIS A 394 -20.04 25.22 -15.63
CA HIS A 394 -21.10 24.23 -15.73
C HIS A 394 -21.17 23.33 -14.50
N GLY A 395 -20.03 22.73 -14.10
CA GLY A 395 -19.97 21.84 -12.94
C GLY A 395 -20.33 22.53 -11.63
N LEU A 396 -19.87 23.77 -11.41
CA LEU A 396 -20.25 24.56 -10.23
C LEU A 396 -21.75 24.90 -10.21
N GLY A 397 -22.34 25.19 -11.38
CA GLY A 397 -23.77 25.42 -11.51
C GLY A 397 -24.60 24.17 -11.19
N GLU A 398 -24.12 23.00 -11.65
CA GLU A 398 -24.77 21.72 -11.37
C GLU A 398 -24.73 21.32 -9.88
N LEU A 399 -23.67 21.69 -9.11
CA LEU A 399 -23.57 21.33 -7.70
C LEU A 399 -24.77 21.83 -6.88
N ALA A 400 -25.29 23.01 -7.18
CA ALA A 400 -26.45 23.58 -6.49
C ALA A 400 -27.77 22.83 -6.80
N ALA A 401 -27.80 22.13 -7.93
CA ALA A 401 -28.98 21.42 -8.43
C ALA A 401 -28.75 19.93 -8.63
N LEU A 402 -27.67 19.38 -8.06
CA LEU A 402 -27.30 17.97 -8.25
C LEU A 402 -28.42 17.07 -7.79
N ARG A 403 -28.94 16.29 -8.71
CA ARG A 403 -30.01 15.32 -8.47
C ARG A 403 -29.51 13.93 -8.72
N PHE A 404 -29.86 13.06 -7.81
CA PHE A 404 -29.66 11.64 -7.96
C PHE A 404 -30.84 11.02 -8.73
N HIS A 405 -30.60 9.86 -9.31
CA HIS A 405 -31.61 9.13 -10.03
C HIS A 405 -32.75 8.72 -9.08
N ASP A 406 -33.97 9.23 -9.34
CA ASP A 406 -35.14 8.92 -8.55
C ASP A 406 -35.63 7.51 -8.87
N GLY A 407 -35.83 6.68 -7.86
CA GLY A 407 -36.45 5.36 -8.00
C GLY A 407 -35.55 4.19 -7.61
N PHE A 408 -34.42 4.47 -7.01
CA PHE A 408 -33.60 3.40 -6.49
C PHE A 408 -34.09 2.95 -5.11
N ALA A 409 -34.90 1.86 -5.10
CA ALA A 409 -34.87 0.96 -3.97
C ALA A 409 -33.45 0.34 -3.95
N PRO A 410 -32.75 0.27 -2.78
CA PRO A 410 -31.50 -0.47 -2.69
C PRO A 410 -31.76 -1.83 -3.33
N MET A 411 -30.91 -2.22 -4.32
CA MET A 411 -31.03 -3.57 -4.88
C MET A 411 -31.08 -4.53 -3.70
N PRO A 412 -32.15 -5.30 -3.52
CA PRO A 412 -32.15 -6.37 -2.53
C PRO A 412 -30.92 -7.18 -2.90
N ALA A 413 -30.07 -7.47 -1.90
CA ALA A 413 -28.98 -8.40 -2.08
C ALA A 413 -29.60 -9.60 -2.83
N ARG A 414 -29.24 -9.76 -4.11
CA ARG A 414 -29.89 -10.77 -4.95
C ARG A 414 -29.59 -12.11 -4.31
N ARG A 415 -30.55 -12.64 -3.56
CA ARG A 415 -30.57 -14.02 -3.08
C ARG A 415 -30.58 -15.03 -4.22
N ASP A 416 -30.76 -14.58 -5.46
CA ASP A 416 -31.05 -15.43 -6.63
C ASP A 416 -29.81 -15.88 -7.44
N PHE A 417 -28.59 -15.57 -6.99
CA PHE A 417 -27.35 -16.15 -7.56
C PHE A 417 -26.71 -17.22 -6.68
N MET A 418 -27.46 -17.80 -5.78
CA MET A 418 -27.10 -19.07 -5.14
C MET A 418 -27.53 -20.23 -6.04
N GLY A 419 -27.01 -20.30 -7.23
CA GLY A 419 -26.80 -21.59 -7.84
C GLY A 419 -25.83 -22.34 -6.94
N THR A 420 -26.29 -23.45 -6.39
CA THR A 420 -25.50 -24.39 -5.60
C THR A 420 -24.28 -24.85 -6.42
N ALA A 421 -23.22 -24.06 -6.41
CA ALA A 421 -21.91 -24.51 -6.88
C ALA A 421 -21.32 -25.35 -5.76
N ALA A 422 -21.32 -26.67 -5.96
CA ALA A 422 -20.57 -27.59 -5.14
C ALA A 422 -19.12 -27.10 -4.99
N PRO A 423 -18.46 -27.33 -3.84
CA PRO A 423 -17.07 -26.95 -3.67
C PRO A 423 -16.23 -27.67 -4.73
N LEU A 424 -15.54 -26.90 -5.54
CA LEU A 424 -14.60 -27.45 -6.52
C LEU A 424 -13.51 -28.21 -5.76
N PRO A 425 -13.21 -29.46 -6.13
CA PRO A 425 -12.15 -30.22 -5.50
C PRO A 425 -10.79 -29.56 -5.81
N ILE A 426 -10.02 -29.31 -4.76
CA ILE A 426 -8.63 -28.89 -4.84
C ILE A 426 -7.81 -30.08 -5.36
N ARG A 427 -7.76 -30.26 -6.67
CA ARG A 427 -6.76 -31.06 -7.40
C ARG A 427 -6.74 -30.60 -8.85
N ALA A 428 -5.81 -29.72 -9.17
CA ALA A 428 -5.40 -29.49 -10.54
C ALA A 428 -3.94 -29.93 -10.68
N GLU A 429 -3.72 -30.99 -11.46
CA GLU A 429 -2.40 -31.41 -11.88
C GLU A 429 -1.72 -30.30 -12.67
N ILE A 430 -0.48 -30.02 -12.28
CA ILE A 430 0.39 -29.05 -12.94
C ILE A 430 0.77 -29.62 -14.32
N ARG A 431 0.28 -28.99 -15.40
CA ARG A 431 0.87 -29.15 -16.73
C ARG A 431 1.94 -28.10 -16.95
N PRO A 432 3.15 -28.45 -17.43
CA PRO A 432 4.19 -27.48 -17.74
C PRO A 432 3.75 -26.53 -18.87
N LEU A 433 4.05 -25.26 -18.72
CA LEU A 433 3.85 -24.24 -19.75
C LEU A 433 4.82 -24.48 -20.92
N ASP A 434 4.26 -24.55 -22.11
CA ASP A 434 4.98 -24.66 -23.39
C ASP A 434 5.81 -23.40 -23.65
N SER A 435 7.09 -23.60 -23.93
CA SER A 435 8.14 -22.58 -24.04
C SER A 435 8.17 -21.83 -25.38
N SER A 436 7.04 -21.73 -26.09
CA SER A 436 6.98 -21.08 -27.41
C SER A 436 6.14 -19.81 -27.40
N LEU A 437 6.71 -18.68 -26.94
CA LEU A 437 6.20 -17.35 -27.24
C LEU A 437 7.24 -16.59 -28.07
N PRO A 438 6.83 -16.00 -29.22
CA PRO A 438 7.75 -15.27 -30.09
C PRO A 438 8.16 -13.94 -29.47
N SER A 439 9.46 -13.64 -29.51
CA SER A 439 10.03 -12.34 -29.18
C SER A 439 9.50 -11.27 -30.12
N LYS A 440 8.82 -10.28 -29.61
CA LYS A 440 8.61 -9.03 -30.34
C LYS A 440 9.78 -8.07 -30.08
N ARG A 441 10.38 -7.67 -31.17
CA ARG A 441 11.38 -6.60 -31.27
C ARG A 441 10.78 -5.26 -30.91
#